data_3183ac9a4788ac1df4df0bf04401a9b2
#
_entry.id   3183ac9a4788ac1df4df0bf04401a9b2
#
_cell.length_a   1.000
_cell.length_b   1.000
_cell.length_c   1.000
_cell.angle_alpha   90.00
_cell.angle_beta   90.00
_cell.angle_gamma   90.00
#
_symmetry.space_group_name_H-M   'P 1'
#
loop_
_entity.id
_entity.type
_entity.pdbx_description
1 polymer ?
#
loop_
_entity_poly.entity_id
_entity_poly.type
_entity_poly.pdbx_seq_one_letter_code
_entity_poly.pdbx_strand_id
1 'polypeptide(L)'
;LPRDIATSFTGNMSIGATYKQHGVDFATKSATVIANELTALGINVNYAPTIDVNMNPDNPVINVRSFGENPQRVSELGAAQVAGFESNGIITSLKHFPGHGDTHVDSHTGLPNVAHSKSTIYEQDLAPFKHIIAKQNPGMIMTAHIQYPALDNSTFVSVEGKTMVKPATMSRT
;
A
#
# COMPACT_ATOMS: atom_id res chain seq x y z
N LEU A 1 5.72 -5.42 16.14
CA LEU A 1 5.83 -5.95 17.51
C LEU A 1 6.35 -7.39 17.47
N PRO A 2 7.06 -7.87 18.50
CA PRO A 2 7.50 -9.26 18.60
C PRO A 2 6.30 -10.23 18.60
N ARG A 3 6.43 -11.36 17.89
CA ARG A 3 5.33 -12.30 17.71
C ARG A 3 4.96 -13.11 18.96
N ASP A 4 5.84 -13.15 19.91
CA ASP A 4 5.66 -13.85 21.20
C ASP A 4 4.92 -13.03 22.25
N ILE A 5 4.77 -11.71 22.04
CA ILE A 5 4.09 -10.80 22.97
C ILE A 5 2.94 -10.03 22.34
N ALA A 6 2.83 -9.99 21.01
CA ALA A 6 1.77 -9.29 20.29
C ALA A 6 0.86 -10.27 19.53
N THR A 7 -0.36 -9.84 19.23
CA THR A 7 -1.28 -10.64 18.43
C THR A 7 -0.70 -10.91 17.05
N SER A 8 -0.59 -12.19 16.68
CA SER A 8 -0.07 -12.59 15.38
C SER A 8 -1.19 -12.65 14.34
N PHE A 9 -0.98 -12.00 13.21
CA PHE A 9 -1.88 -12.01 12.05
C PHE A 9 -1.22 -12.67 10.85
N THR A 10 -2.04 -13.28 9.98
CA THR A 10 -1.60 -14.03 8.80
C THR A 10 -1.30 -13.15 7.57
N GLY A 11 -1.48 -11.84 7.69
CA GLY A 11 -1.30 -10.89 6.60
C GLY A 11 -2.61 -10.53 5.89
N ASN A 12 -2.55 -9.44 5.10
CA ASN A 12 -3.74 -8.86 4.47
C ASN A 12 -4.36 -9.77 3.40
N MET A 13 -3.57 -10.58 2.71
CA MET A 13 -4.11 -11.50 1.69
C MET A 13 -5.08 -12.52 2.28
N SER A 14 -4.80 -13.02 3.49
CA SER A 14 -5.74 -13.91 4.19
C SER A 14 -7.04 -13.19 4.55
N ILE A 15 -6.97 -11.92 4.96
CA ILE A 15 -8.15 -11.07 5.20
C ILE A 15 -8.93 -10.89 3.88
N GLY A 16 -8.24 -10.58 2.79
CA GLY A 16 -8.84 -10.45 1.46
C GLY A 16 -9.56 -11.71 0.98
N ALA A 17 -8.99 -12.89 1.26
CA ALA A 17 -9.59 -14.18 0.92
C ALA A 17 -10.94 -14.42 1.62
N THR A 18 -11.15 -13.84 2.80
CA THR A 18 -12.39 -13.97 3.56
C THR A 18 -13.47 -12.96 3.18
N TYR A 19 -13.17 -12.02 2.26
CA TYR A 19 -14.07 -10.90 1.93
C TYR A 19 -15.50 -11.34 1.54
N LYS A 20 -15.64 -12.44 0.80
CA LYS A 20 -16.98 -12.93 0.39
C LYS A 20 -17.87 -13.33 1.56
N GLN A 21 -17.29 -13.85 2.64
CA GLN A 21 -18.01 -14.32 3.83
C GLN A 21 -18.16 -13.25 4.91
N HIS A 22 -17.18 -12.38 5.05
CA HIS A 22 -17.05 -11.46 6.20
C HIS A 22 -16.97 -9.98 5.81
N GLY A 23 -17.03 -9.64 4.51
CA GLY A 23 -16.88 -8.26 4.05
C GLY A 23 -15.59 -7.64 4.57
N VAL A 24 -15.70 -6.49 5.20
CA VAL A 24 -14.55 -5.73 5.75
C VAL A 24 -14.29 -6.00 7.23
N ASP A 25 -15.06 -6.86 7.88
CA ASP A 25 -15.05 -7.05 9.33
C ASP A 25 -13.66 -7.42 9.88
N PHE A 26 -12.97 -8.37 9.25
CA PHE A 26 -11.63 -8.77 9.70
C PHE A 26 -10.56 -7.69 9.47
N ALA A 27 -10.73 -6.85 8.44
CA ALA A 27 -9.83 -5.71 8.22
C ALA A 27 -9.98 -4.69 9.37
N THR A 28 -11.20 -4.35 9.75
CA THR A 28 -11.48 -3.47 10.88
C THR A 28 -10.96 -4.05 12.20
N LYS A 29 -11.28 -5.31 12.50
CA LYS A 29 -10.88 -5.97 13.75
C LYS A 29 -9.36 -6.08 13.89
N SER A 30 -8.66 -6.48 12.82
CA SER A 30 -7.20 -6.58 12.85
C SER A 30 -6.55 -5.22 13.11
N ALA A 31 -7.04 -4.17 12.46
CA ALA A 31 -6.54 -2.81 12.68
C ALA A 31 -6.80 -2.33 14.12
N THR A 32 -7.99 -2.58 14.66
CA THR A 32 -8.33 -2.21 16.04
C THR A 32 -7.43 -2.91 17.06
N VAL A 33 -7.19 -4.21 16.89
CA VAL A 33 -6.30 -4.95 17.81
C VAL A 33 -4.88 -4.42 17.74
N ILE A 34 -4.33 -4.25 16.52
CA ILE A 34 -2.98 -3.71 16.34
C ILE A 34 -2.89 -2.28 16.91
N ALA A 35 -3.91 -1.43 16.68
CA ALA A 35 -3.94 -0.07 17.22
C ALA A 35 -3.89 -0.05 18.74
N ASN A 36 -4.68 -0.89 19.40
CA ASN A 36 -4.69 -0.99 20.87
C ASN A 36 -3.32 -1.42 21.43
N GLU A 37 -2.67 -2.40 20.77
CA GLU A 37 -1.33 -2.85 21.18
C GLU A 37 -0.27 -1.76 20.96
N LEU A 38 -0.32 -1.02 19.85
CA LEU A 38 0.59 0.10 19.56
C LEU A 38 0.39 1.24 20.57
N THR A 39 -0.85 1.62 20.81
CA THR A 39 -1.20 2.69 21.75
C THR A 39 -0.74 2.36 23.19
N ALA A 40 -0.89 1.11 23.63
CA ALA A 40 -0.40 0.64 24.92
C ALA A 40 1.13 0.81 25.10
N LEU A 41 1.87 0.85 23.98
CA LEU A 41 3.31 1.11 23.95
C LEU A 41 3.67 2.59 23.70
N GLY A 42 2.68 3.48 23.64
CA GLY A 42 2.91 4.90 23.34
C GLY A 42 3.21 5.20 21.85
N ILE A 43 2.97 4.24 20.95
CA ILE A 43 3.16 4.41 19.51
C ILE A 43 1.87 4.98 18.91
N ASN A 44 1.96 6.09 18.19
CA ASN A 44 0.82 6.81 17.61
C ASN A 44 0.83 6.85 16.07
N VAL A 45 1.79 6.22 15.40
CA VAL A 45 1.91 6.16 13.94
C VAL A 45 2.15 4.73 13.50
N ASN A 46 1.43 4.28 12.47
CA ASN A 46 1.67 3.01 11.80
C ASN A 46 1.78 3.21 10.28
N TYR A 47 2.88 2.77 9.67
CA TYR A 47 3.06 2.78 8.22
C TYR A 47 2.23 1.66 7.56
N ALA A 48 0.92 1.74 7.72
CA ALA A 48 -0.12 0.85 7.23
C ALA A 48 -1.38 1.68 6.89
N PRO A 49 -2.28 1.13 6.06
CA PRO A 49 -2.26 -0.18 5.39
C PRO A 49 -1.42 -0.23 4.11
N THR A 50 -1.04 -1.44 3.71
CA THR A 50 -0.58 -1.73 2.36
C THR A 50 -1.81 -1.88 1.46
N ILE A 51 -1.99 -0.96 0.52
CA ILE A 51 -3.14 -0.90 -0.40
C ILE A 51 -2.73 -1.11 -1.85
N ASP A 52 -1.55 -1.66 -2.07
CA ASP A 52 -1.09 -2.09 -3.39
C ASP A 52 -2.00 -3.20 -3.92
N VAL A 53 -2.42 -3.11 -5.18
CA VAL A 53 -3.18 -4.16 -5.86
C VAL A 53 -2.20 -5.19 -6.43
N ASN A 54 -2.23 -6.43 -5.92
CA ASN A 54 -1.24 -7.46 -6.25
C ASN A 54 -1.53 -8.10 -7.61
N MET A 55 -1.23 -7.40 -8.70
CA MET A 55 -1.47 -7.87 -10.06
C MET A 55 -0.41 -8.86 -10.57
N ASN A 56 0.79 -8.84 -10.00
CA ASN A 56 1.84 -9.78 -10.29
C ASN A 56 1.92 -10.85 -9.19
N PRO A 57 1.58 -12.12 -9.48
CA PRO A 57 1.66 -13.20 -8.48
C PRO A 57 3.09 -13.48 -8.00
N ASP A 58 4.09 -13.17 -8.82
CA ASP A 58 5.51 -13.34 -8.51
C ASP A 58 6.15 -12.09 -7.89
N ASN A 59 5.34 -11.12 -7.45
CA ASN A 59 5.84 -9.91 -6.82
C ASN A 59 6.65 -10.24 -5.56
N PRO A 60 7.95 -9.90 -5.50
CA PRO A 60 8.82 -10.30 -4.39
C PRO A 60 8.60 -9.48 -3.11
N VAL A 61 7.86 -8.36 -3.19
CA VAL A 61 7.77 -7.38 -2.11
C VAL A 61 6.37 -7.30 -1.50
N ILE A 62 5.35 -7.23 -2.34
CA ILE A 62 3.96 -7.01 -1.89
C ILE A 62 3.30 -8.33 -1.52
N ASN A 63 3.06 -9.20 -2.47
CA ASN A 63 2.55 -10.56 -2.25
C ASN A 63 1.49 -10.61 -1.11
N VAL A 64 1.72 -11.40 -0.06
CA VAL A 64 0.79 -11.59 1.08
C VAL A 64 0.50 -10.33 1.90
N ARG A 65 1.23 -9.25 1.68
CA ARG A 65 0.99 -7.95 2.32
C ARG A 65 -0.20 -7.20 1.72
N SER A 66 -0.56 -7.49 0.44
CA SER A 66 -1.76 -6.95 -0.21
C SER A 66 -3.01 -7.70 0.23
N PHE A 67 -4.18 -7.04 0.12
CA PHE A 67 -5.49 -7.70 0.26
C PHE A 67 -5.87 -8.57 -0.95
N GLY A 68 -5.13 -8.49 -2.07
CA GLY A 68 -5.33 -9.27 -3.27
C GLY A 68 -5.24 -8.46 -4.56
N GLU A 69 -5.82 -9.03 -5.61
CA GLU A 69 -5.71 -8.55 -7.00
C GLU A 69 -6.88 -7.67 -7.49
N ASN A 70 -7.95 -7.58 -6.70
CA ASN A 70 -9.13 -6.80 -7.07
C ASN A 70 -9.07 -5.40 -6.46
N PRO A 71 -8.96 -4.31 -7.26
CA PRO A 71 -8.76 -2.96 -6.76
C PRO A 71 -9.92 -2.45 -5.90
N GLN A 72 -11.16 -2.86 -6.18
CA GLN A 72 -12.30 -2.47 -5.38
C GLN A 72 -12.23 -3.10 -3.97
N ARG A 73 -11.92 -4.41 -3.88
CA ARG A 73 -11.78 -5.08 -2.57
C ARG A 73 -10.60 -4.52 -1.78
N VAL A 74 -9.48 -4.27 -2.45
CA VAL A 74 -8.33 -3.60 -1.81
C VAL A 74 -8.71 -2.23 -1.26
N SER A 75 -9.51 -1.47 -2.03
CA SER A 75 -10.01 -0.16 -1.61
C SER A 75 -10.89 -0.25 -0.36
N GLU A 76 -11.84 -1.17 -0.34
CA GLU A 76 -12.81 -1.32 0.76
C GLU A 76 -12.12 -1.86 2.03
N LEU A 77 -11.27 -2.87 1.89
CA LEU A 77 -10.52 -3.45 3.01
C LEU A 77 -9.47 -2.48 3.56
N GLY A 78 -8.79 -1.74 2.67
CA GLY A 78 -7.85 -0.69 3.06
C GLY A 78 -8.54 0.44 3.82
N ALA A 79 -9.71 0.90 3.34
CA ALA A 79 -10.53 1.90 4.04
C ALA A 79 -10.95 1.42 5.43
N ALA A 80 -11.34 0.16 5.56
CA ALA A 80 -11.72 -0.43 6.84
C ALA A 80 -10.53 -0.51 7.84
N GLN A 81 -9.33 -0.82 7.35
CA GLN A 81 -8.13 -0.76 8.20
C GLN A 81 -7.78 0.68 8.62
N VAL A 82 -7.87 1.65 7.71
CA VAL A 82 -7.67 3.07 8.07
C VAL A 82 -8.64 3.48 9.18
N ALA A 83 -9.94 3.21 8.99
CA ALA A 83 -10.94 3.51 10.02
C ALA A 83 -10.65 2.82 11.35
N GLY A 84 -10.24 1.55 11.33
CA GLY A 84 -9.88 0.80 12.54
C GLY A 84 -8.66 1.35 13.26
N PHE A 85 -7.64 1.80 12.55
CA PHE A 85 -6.46 2.45 13.14
C PHE A 85 -6.78 3.83 13.70
N GLU A 86 -7.40 4.69 12.88
CA GLU A 86 -7.60 6.11 13.23
C GLU A 86 -8.63 6.30 14.33
N SER A 87 -9.68 5.46 14.40
CA SER A 87 -10.62 5.48 15.51
C SER A 87 -9.99 5.09 16.87
N ASN A 88 -8.81 4.49 16.86
CA ASN A 88 -8.02 4.15 18.04
C ASN A 88 -6.76 5.03 18.21
N GLY A 89 -6.72 6.21 17.58
CA GLY A 89 -5.66 7.20 17.76
C GLY A 89 -4.35 6.93 17.03
N ILE A 90 -4.33 6.01 16.07
CA ILE A 90 -3.14 5.69 15.27
C ILE A 90 -3.21 6.41 13.93
N ILE A 91 -2.24 7.26 13.65
CA ILE A 91 -2.07 7.90 12.34
C ILE A 91 -1.65 6.85 11.32
N THR A 92 -2.36 6.80 10.19
CA THR A 92 -2.12 5.83 9.11
C THR A 92 -1.23 6.40 8.00
N SER A 93 -0.58 5.51 7.23
CA SER A 93 0.14 5.84 6.02
C SER A 93 -0.22 4.88 4.90
N LEU A 94 -0.96 5.37 3.90
CA LEU A 94 -1.28 4.59 2.71
C LEU A 94 -0.02 4.30 1.90
N LYS A 95 0.20 3.04 1.50
CA LYS A 95 1.43 2.66 0.78
C LYS A 95 1.19 1.54 -0.22
N HIS A 96 2.01 1.52 -1.27
CA HIS A 96 3.17 2.36 -1.63
C HIS A 96 2.82 3.16 -2.90
N PHE A 97 2.55 4.44 -2.74
CA PHE A 97 2.11 5.29 -3.86
C PHE A 97 3.18 5.40 -4.97
N PRO A 98 2.79 5.33 -6.27
CA PRO A 98 1.43 5.24 -6.83
C PRO A 98 0.91 3.79 -6.97
N GLY A 99 1.64 2.78 -6.54
CA GLY A 99 1.31 1.36 -6.54
C GLY A 99 2.58 0.51 -6.72
N HIS A 100 2.72 -0.57 -5.97
CA HIS A 100 3.87 -1.48 -6.01
C HIS A 100 3.47 -2.92 -6.39
N GLY A 101 2.18 -3.12 -6.70
CA GLY A 101 1.61 -4.46 -6.84
C GLY A 101 1.97 -5.21 -8.12
N ASP A 102 2.46 -4.52 -9.16
CA ASP A 102 2.91 -5.12 -10.44
C ASP A 102 4.41 -4.97 -10.69
N THR A 103 5.22 -4.95 -9.64
CA THR A 103 6.67 -4.88 -9.78
C THR A 103 7.32 -6.25 -9.72
N HIS A 104 8.46 -6.39 -10.42
CA HIS A 104 9.28 -7.61 -10.46
C HIS A 104 10.56 -7.48 -9.62
N VAL A 105 10.81 -6.31 -9.06
CA VAL A 105 12.02 -5.98 -8.28
C VAL A 105 11.62 -5.23 -7.03
N ASP A 106 12.32 -5.49 -5.93
CA ASP A 106 12.19 -4.72 -4.70
C ASP A 106 12.79 -3.32 -4.88
N SER A 107 12.01 -2.28 -4.60
CA SER A 107 12.44 -0.88 -4.69
C SER A 107 13.56 -0.50 -3.69
N HIS A 108 13.87 -1.36 -2.72
CA HIS A 108 15.02 -1.19 -1.82
C HIS A 108 16.33 -1.73 -2.43
N THR A 109 16.26 -2.61 -3.43
CA THR A 109 17.43 -3.24 -4.06
C THR A 109 17.61 -2.87 -5.52
N GLY A 110 16.62 -2.25 -6.13
CA GLY A 110 16.64 -1.83 -7.52
C GLY A 110 15.67 -0.69 -7.80
N LEU A 111 15.52 -0.32 -9.07
CA LEU A 111 14.56 0.69 -9.51
C LEU A 111 13.51 0.03 -10.41
N PRO A 112 12.39 -0.45 -9.84
CA PRO A 112 11.35 -1.09 -10.62
C PRO A 112 10.67 -0.11 -11.57
N ASN A 113 10.17 -0.65 -12.68
CA ASN A 113 9.41 0.08 -13.69
C ASN A 113 8.04 -0.59 -13.88
N VAL A 114 6.97 0.20 -13.83
CA VAL A 114 5.62 -0.23 -14.13
C VAL A 114 5.21 0.38 -15.46
N ALA A 115 5.08 -0.46 -16.47
CA ALA A 115 4.79 -0.07 -17.85
C ALA A 115 3.30 -0.04 -18.19
N HIS A 116 2.44 0.18 -17.19
CA HIS A 116 1.00 0.28 -17.39
C HIS A 116 0.62 1.49 -18.26
N SER A 117 -0.48 1.36 -18.99
CA SER A 117 -1.14 2.50 -19.61
C SER A 117 -1.68 3.45 -18.54
N LYS A 118 -1.86 4.73 -18.89
CA LYS A 118 -2.44 5.70 -17.97
C LYS A 118 -3.82 5.28 -17.46
N SER A 119 -4.67 4.69 -18.31
CA SER A 119 -5.98 4.15 -17.90
C SER A 119 -5.84 3.04 -16.86
N THR A 120 -4.96 2.06 -17.11
CA THR A 120 -4.69 0.97 -16.18
C THR A 120 -4.21 1.49 -14.82
N ILE A 121 -3.29 2.46 -14.82
CA ILE A 121 -2.81 3.09 -13.57
C ILE A 121 -3.96 3.69 -12.76
N TYR A 122 -4.86 4.43 -13.42
CA TYR A 122 -5.99 5.07 -12.73
C TYR A 122 -7.06 4.08 -12.24
N GLU A 123 -7.26 2.97 -12.96
CA GLU A 123 -8.28 1.98 -12.67
C GLU A 123 -7.82 0.88 -11.71
N GLN A 124 -6.52 0.63 -11.65
CA GLN A 124 -5.92 -0.43 -10.84
C GLN A 124 -5.05 0.14 -9.74
N ASP A 125 -3.88 0.71 -10.10
CA ASP A 125 -2.87 1.12 -9.13
C ASP A 125 -3.34 2.23 -8.19
N LEU A 126 -3.96 3.28 -8.75
CA LEU A 126 -4.42 4.46 -8.01
C LEU A 126 -5.83 4.33 -7.44
N ALA A 127 -6.62 3.33 -7.84
CA ALA A 127 -8.01 3.19 -7.41
C ALA A 127 -8.15 3.12 -5.88
N PRO A 128 -7.35 2.33 -5.13
CA PRO A 128 -7.43 2.31 -3.67
C PRO A 128 -7.09 3.65 -3.02
N PHE A 129 -6.06 4.34 -3.51
CA PHE A 129 -5.67 5.67 -3.00
C PHE A 129 -6.80 6.67 -3.18
N LYS A 130 -7.35 6.78 -4.39
CA LYS A 130 -8.48 7.68 -4.71
C LYS A 130 -9.71 7.38 -3.84
N HIS A 131 -10.05 6.11 -3.69
CA HIS A 131 -11.20 5.68 -2.91
C HIS A 131 -11.07 6.07 -1.44
N ILE A 132 -9.92 5.80 -0.83
CA ILE A 132 -9.69 6.05 0.59
C ILE A 132 -9.58 7.55 0.87
N ILE A 133 -8.82 8.29 0.07
CA ILE A 133 -8.69 9.74 0.22
C ILE A 133 -10.03 10.46 0.08
N ALA A 134 -10.90 10.00 -0.83
CA ALA A 134 -12.22 10.61 -1.02
C ALA A 134 -13.20 10.35 0.14
N LYS A 135 -13.01 9.29 0.92
CA LYS A 135 -13.90 8.89 2.02
C LYS A 135 -13.36 9.17 3.41
N GLN A 136 -12.07 9.26 3.53
CA GLN A 136 -11.34 9.38 4.78
C GLN A 136 -10.23 10.42 4.58
N ASN A 137 -9.65 10.87 5.66
CA ASN A 137 -8.51 11.80 5.62
C ASN A 137 -7.27 11.12 6.22
N PRO A 138 -6.65 10.16 5.49
CA PRO A 138 -5.50 9.43 6.02
C PRO A 138 -4.36 10.39 6.35
N GLY A 139 -3.68 10.15 7.46
CA GLY A 139 -2.66 11.07 7.98
C GLY A 139 -1.44 11.21 7.07
N MET A 140 -1.08 10.18 6.32
CA MET A 140 0.11 10.19 5.45
C MET A 140 -0.08 9.32 4.19
N ILE A 141 0.76 9.59 3.18
CA ILE A 141 0.96 8.72 2.02
C ILE A 141 2.46 8.47 1.88
N MET A 142 2.85 7.20 1.79
CA MET A 142 4.23 6.81 1.55
C MET A 142 4.45 6.57 0.06
N THR A 143 5.32 7.38 -0.54
CA THR A 143 5.74 7.21 -1.95
C THR A 143 6.78 6.11 -2.09
N ALA A 144 6.77 5.43 -3.23
CA ALA A 144 7.73 4.39 -3.57
C ALA A 144 8.76 4.83 -4.61
N HIS A 145 9.96 4.26 -4.56
CA HIS A 145 11.01 4.45 -5.57
C HIS A 145 10.72 3.61 -6.81
N ILE A 146 9.65 3.93 -7.53
CA ILE A 146 9.16 3.19 -8.70
C ILE A 146 9.00 4.14 -9.88
N GLN A 147 9.42 3.72 -11.06
CA GLN A 147 9.21 4.45 -12.29
C GLN A 147 7.82 4.16 -12.85
N TYR A 148 7.08 5.22 -13.19
CA TYR A 148 5.79 5.18 -13.87
C TYR A 148 5.84 6.09 -15.10
N PRO A 149 6.44 5.65 -16.23
CA PRO A 149 6.65 6.51 -17.39
C PRO A 149 5.37 7.12 -17.98
N ALA A 150 4.23 6.43 -17.83
CA ALA A 150 2.94 6.95 -18.30
C ALA A 150 2.39 8.10 -17.41
N LEU A 151 2.90 8.29 -16.18
CA LEU A 151 2.58 9.43 -15.32
C LEU A 151 3.61 10.54 -15.46
N ASP A 152 4.88 10.20 -15.36
CA ASP A 152 6.00 11.14 -15.52
C ASP A 152 7.16 10.44 -16.25
N ASN A 153 7.43 10.89 -17.48
CA ASN A 153 8.53 10.38 -18.30
C ASN A 153 9.75 11.31 -18.29
N SER A 154 9.80 12.26 -17.36
CA SER A 154 10.99 13.11 -17.18
C SER A 154 12.16 12.30 -16.64
N THR A 155 13.37 12.69 -17.03
CA THR A 155 14.59 11.93 -16.74
C THR A 155 15.53 12.68 -15.78
N PHE A 156 16.46 11.95 -15.21
CA PHE A 156 17.62 12.46 -14.48
C PHE A 156 18.87 11.67 -14.88
N VAL A 157 20.02 12.23 -14.57
CA VAL A 157 21.31 11.53 -14.77
C VAL A 157 21.77 11.01 -13.43
N SER A 158 22.01 9.69 -13.34
CA SER A 158 22.54 9.05 -12.11
C SER A 158 24.00 9.45 -11.88
N VAL A 159 24.52 9.14 -10.69
CA VAL A 159 25.92 9.36 -10.34
C VAL A 159 26.89 8.58 -11.25
N GLU A 160 26.41 7.52 -11.88
CA GLU A 160 27.14 6.71 -12.86
C GLU A 160 27.05 7.26 -14.30
N GLY A 161 26.39 8.42 -14.51
CA GLY A 161 26.20 9.03 -15.82
C GLY A 161 25.08 8.40 -16.67
N LYS A 162 24.25 7.51 -16.10
CA LYS A 162 23.12 6.90 -16.83
C LYS A 162 21.90 7.80 -16.79
N THR A 163 21.27 8.03 -17.96
CA THR A 163 19.98 8.70 -18.05
C THR A 163 18.86 7.72 -17.67
N MET A 164 18.05 8.07 -16.69
CA MET A 164 16.98 7.24 -16.15
C MET A 164 15.70 8.03 -16.00
N VAL A 165 14.54 7.39 -16.14
CA VAL A 165 13.24 7.98 -15.80
C VAL A 165 13.17 8.20 -14.28
N LYS A 166 12.60 9.33 -13.86
CA LYS A 166 12.46 9.63 -12.43
C LYS A 166 11.49 8.66 -11.75
N PRO A 167 11.85 8.14 -10.58
CA PRO A 167 10.89 7.44 -9.75
C PRO A 167 9.84 8.41 -9.17
N ALA A 168 8.71 7.87 -8.72
CA ALA A 168 7.63 8.66 -8.13
C ALA A 168 8.09 9.59 -7.00
N THR A 169 9.07 9.18 -6.21
CA THR A 169 9.68 9.99 -5.14
C THR A 169 10.45 11.23 -5.62
N MET A 170 10.77 11.31 -6.91
CA MET A 170 11.45 12.45 -7.55
C MET A 170 10.56 13.21 -8.53
N SER A 171 9.36 12.69 -8.80
CA SER A 171 8.37 13.31 -9.68
C SER A 171 7.72 14.53 -9.02
N ARG A 172 7.35 15.50 -9.86
CA ARG A 172 6.55 16.68 -9.45
C ARG A 172 5.16 16.68 -10.11
N THR A 173 4.83 15.61 -10.83
CA THR A 173 3.57 15.47 -11.58
C THR A 173 2.46 14.92 -10.71
#